data_f3f265688531042bcdd95f9a315a6f9e
#
_entry.id   f3f265688531042bcdd95f9a315a6f9e
#
_cell.length_a   1.000
_cell.length_b   1.000
_cell.length_c   1.000
_cell.angle_alpha   90.00
_cell.angle_beta   90.00
_cell.angle_gamma   90.00
#
_symmetry.space_group_name_H-M   'P 1'
#
loop_
_entity.id
_entity.type
_entity.pdbx_description
1 polymer ?
#
loop_
_entity_poly.entity_id
_entity_poly.type
_entity_poly.pdbx_seq_one_letter_code
_entity_poly.pdbx_strand_id
1 'polypeptide(L)'
;MNAPSAKSYFRAISGQANKVDAGAPLLTDAPLSPRPKREAARRAEDFYPTAQPEAIRALFSVDGARIRECGTVWEPACGDGALVREIRAMGMPCCASDLMDRGCPDSWTADFYSCLRSRGGAIITNPPFSEITARDGHGRWLRHTLNMPGWDYLALLLGWEWPAGKINGLGQLLDENPFSWSYLMRWKLDFTGQGQAPQRNAWFVWDRRDPRGNGRGDPGFRWLDRVDGRQEVLL
;
A
#
# COMPACT_ATOMS: atom_id res chain seq x y z
N MET A 1 31.60 -30.82 -12.62
CA MET A 1 31.00 -29.49 -12.84
C MET A 1 30.89 -28.83 -11.49
N ASN A 2 31.70 -27.77 -11.25
CA ASN A 2 31.73 -27.09 -9.96
C ASN A 2 30.53 -26.12 -9.86
N ALA A 3 29.79 -26.21 -8.78
CA ALA A 3 28.71 -25.27 -8.48
C ALA A 3 29.24 -23.83 -8.35
N PRO A 4 28.55 -22.83 -8.88
CA PRO A 4 28.98 -21.43 -8.79
C PRO A 4 28.99 -20.97 -7.32
N SER A 5 30.02 -20.22 -6.94
CA SER A 5 30.18 -19.73 -5.57
C SER A 5 29.14 -18.65 -5.25
N ALA A 6 28.78 -18.50 -3.97
CA ALA A 6 27.84 -17.48 -3.51
C ALA A 6 28.22 -16.05 -3.98
N LYS A 7 29.51 -15.74 -4.17
CA LYS A 7 30.00 -14.48 -4.72
C LYS A 7 29.61 -14.25 -6.19
N SER A 8 29.44 -15.31 -7.01
CA SER A 8 29.00 -15.16 -8.40
C SER A 8 27.50 -14.90 -8.50
N TYR A 9 26.72 -15.43 -7.56
CA TYR A 9 25.28 -15.14 -7.47
C TYR A 9 25.01 -13.67 -7.08
N PHE A 10 25.75 -13.15 -6.09
CA PHE A 10 25.63 -11.73 -5.70
C PHE A 10 26.06 -10.77 -6.81
N ARG A 11 27.03 -11.12 -7.63
CA ARG A 11 27.45 -10.28 -8.77
C ARG A 11 26.44 -10.25 -9.93
N ALA A 12 25.66 -11.29 -10.12
CA ALA A 12 24.62 -11.33 -11.13
C ALA A 12 23.37 -10.51 -10.74
N ILE A 13 23.15 -10.32 -9.43
CA ILE A 13 22.01 -9.56 -8.87
C ILE A 13 22.36 -8.07 -8.71
N SER A 14 23.64 -7.74 -8.52
CA SER A 14 24.12 -6.35 -8.37
C SER A 14 24.54 -5.72 -9.70
N GLY A 15 23.65 -5.77 -10.71
CA GLY A 15 23.89 -5.05 -11.97
C GLY A 15 24.01 -3.55 -11.73
N GLN A 16 25.22 -3.04 -11.99
CA GLN A 16 25.65 -1.65 -12.14
C GLN A 16 24.95 -0.61 -11.25
N ALA A 17 25.64 -0.22 -10.17
CA ALA A 17 25.34 1.01 -9.45
C ALA A 17 25.48 2.22 -10.38
N ASN A 18 24.37 2.79 -10.83
CA ASN A 18 24.36 4.10 -11.43
C ASN A 18 24.74 5.14 -10.37
N LYS A 19 25.67 6.02 -10.70
CA LYS A 19 26.10 7.14 -9.86
C LYS A 19 24.87 7.93 -9.40
N VAL A 20 24.71 8.03 -8.10
CA VAL A 20 23.70 8.87 -7.46
C VAL A 20 24.14 10.32 -7.62
N ASP A 21 23.35 11.13 -8.32
CA ASP A 21 23.48 12.59 -8.26
C ASP A 21 23.04 13.06 -6.87
N ALA A 22 24.01 13.39 -6.04
CA ALA A 22 23.79 13.96 -4.71
C ALA A 22 23.37 15.42 -4.86
N GLY A 23 22.06 15.70 -4.95
CA GLY A 23 21.62 17.09 -5.02
C GLY A 23 20.16 17.37 -5.40
N ALA A 24 19.30 16.39 -5.55
CA ALA A 24 17.89 16.69 -5.79
C ALA A 24 17.21 17.14 -4.48
N PRO A 25 16.54 18.32 -4.46
CA PRO A 25 15.83 18.79 -3.28
C PRO A 25 14.67 17.84 -2.93
N LEU A 26 14.54 17.50 -1.67
CA LEU A 26 13.71 16.45 -1.11
C LEU A 26 12.21 16.74 -1.09
N LEU A 27 11.77 17.90 -1.42
CA LEU A 27 10.35 18.28 -1.53
C LEU A 27 10.26 19.51 -2.42
N THR A 28 9.97 19.34 -3.68
CA THR A 28 9.53 20.46 -4.49
C THR A 28 8.00 20.47 -4.53
N ASP A 29 7.37 21.58 -4.17
CA ASP A 29 5.93 21.88 -4.36
C ASP A 29 5.55 21.94 -5.84
N ALA A 30 6.40 21.53 -6.75
CA ALA A 30 6.11 21.50 -8.16
C ALA A 30 5.11 20.38 -8.48
N PRO A 31 4.03 20.68 -9.21
CA PRO A 31 3.11 19.66 -9.68
C PRO A 31 3.87 18.61 -10.51
N LEU A 32 3.65 17.33 -10.19
CA LEU A 32 4.29 16.23 -10.89
C LEU A 32 3.95 16.29 -12.36
N SER A 33 4.95 16.40 -13.23
CA SER A 33 4.76 16.50 -14.68
C SER A 33 3.96 15.31 -15.22
N PRO A 34 3.07 15.53 -16.23
CA PRO A 34 2.35 14.43 -16.88
C PRO A 34 3.33 13.39 -17.43
N ARG A 35 3.06 12.12 -17.13
CA ARG A 35 3.90 11.01 -17.59
C ARG A 35 3.65 10.66 -19.06
N PRO A 36 4.67 10.15 -19.79
CA PRO A 36 4.50 9.72 -21.17
C PRO A 36 3.50 8.55 -21.29
N LYS A 37 2.79 8.46 -22.44
CA LYS A 37 1.74 7.47 -22.72
C LYS A 37 2.11 6.01 -22.44
N ARG A 38 3.40 5.64 -22.57
CA ARG A 38 3.91 4.28 -22.31
C ARG A 38 3.89 3.91 -20.83
N GLU A 39 4.07 4.88 -19.96
CA GLU A 39 4.03 4.71 -18.51
C GLU A 39 2.59 4.61 -17.99
N ALA A 40 1.67 5.35 -18.61
CA ALA A 40 0.24 5.22 -18.34
C ALA A 40 -0.30 3.81 -18.72
N ALA A 41 0.18 3.21 -19.82
CA ALA A 41 -0.19 1.86 -20.20
C ALA A 41 0.30 0.81 -19.18
N ARG A 42 1.55 0.91 -18.69
CA ARG A 42 2.06 0.00 -17.63
C ARG A 42 1.28 0.14 -16.31
N ARG A 43 0.87 1.33 -15.93
CA ARG A 43 0.02 1.56 -14.76
C ARG A 43 -1.36 0.92 -14.90
N ALA A 44 -1.91 0.92 -16.11
CA ALA A 44 -3.20 0.30 -16.39
C ALA A 44 -3.18 -1.24 -16.26
N GLU A 45 -2.02 -1.86 -16.49
CA GLU A 45 -1.84 -3.31 -16.40
C GLU A 45 -1.51 -3.81 -14.98
N ASP A 46 -1.17 -2.92 -14.04
CA ASP A 46 -0.76 -3.27 -12.68
C ASP A 46 -2.00 -3.51 -11.78
N PHE A 47 -2.81 -4.49 -12.18
CA PHE A 47 -4.03 -4.88 -11.48
C PHE A 47 -3.86 -6.25 -10.81
N TYR A 48 -3.94 -6.26 -9.48
CA TYR A 48 -3.91 -7.46 -8.66
C TYR A 48 -5.17 -7.50 -7.79
N PRO A 49 -6.22 -8.24 -8.20
CA PRO A 49 -7.45 -8.31 -7.45
C PRO A 49 -7.20 -8.89 -6.06
N THR A 50 -7.62 -8.19 -5.02
CA THR A 50 -7.53 -8.68 -3.64
C THR A 50 -8.74 -9.55 -3.34
N ALA A 51 -8.81 -10.72 -3.99
CA ALA A 51 -9.96 -11.61 -3.91
C ALA A 51 -10.17 -12.27 -2.53
N GLN A 52 -9.32 -11.98 -1.55
CA GLN A 52 -9.38 -12.62 -0.23
C GLN A 52 -9.86 -11.64 0.84
N PRO A 53 -11.14 -11.73 1.24
CA PRO A 53 -11.76 -10.83 2.22
C PRO A 53 -11.13 -10.91 3.61
N GLU A 54 -10.43 -12.01 3.92
CA GLU A 54 -9.78 -12.21 5.21
C GLU A 54 -8.71 -11.13 5.50
N ALA A 55 -8.07 -10.58 4.48
CA ALA A 55 -7.06 -9.54 4.65
C ALA A 55 -7.66 -8.29 5.32
N ILE A 56 -8.81 -7.84 4.84
CA ILE A 56 -9.48 -6.64 5.39
C ILE A 56 -10.18 -6.96 6.72
N ARG A 57 -10.78 -8.14 6.87
CA ARG A 57 -11.39 -8.56 8.15
C ARG A 57 -10.37 -8.61 9.27
N ALA A 58 -9.17 -9.12 8.99
CA ALA A 58 -8.08 -9.16 9.96
C ALA A 58 -7.60 -7.75 10.34
N LEU A 59 -7.54 -6.80 9.40
CA LEU A 59 -7.24 -5.40 9.73
C LEU A 59 -8.33 -4.82 10.66
N PHE A 60 -9.60 -5.04 10.34
CA PHE A 60 -10.70 -4.55 11.15
C PHE A 60 -10.79 -5.22 12.54
N SER A 61 -10.30 -6.45 12.71
CA SER A 61 -10.24 -7.10 14.01
C SER A 61 -9.30 -6.42 15.00
N VAL A 62 -8.30 -5.67 14.50
CA VAL A 62 -7.31 -4.97 15.34
C VAL A 62 -7.54 -3.47 15.39
N ASP A 63 -7.92 -2.84 14.27
CA ASP A 63 -8.05 -1.40 14.14
C ASP A 63 -9.49 -0.93 13.79
N GLY A 64 -10.47 -1.83 13.80
CA GLY A 64 -11.84 -1.51 13.38
C GLY A 64 -12.45 -0.33 14.12
N ALA A 65 -12.23 -0.21 15.43
CA ALA A 65 -12.70 0.94 16.22
C ALA A 65 -12.08 2.25 15.70
N ARG A 66 -10.76 2.25 15.51
CA ARG A 66 -10.03 3.42 15.01
C ARG A 66 -10.44 3.82 13.59
N ILE A 67 -10.66 2.83 12.71
CA ILE A 67 -11.12 3.07 11.35
C ILE A 67 -12.53 3.70 11.36
N ARG A 68 -13.43 3.24 12.25
CA ARG A 68 -14.78 3.83 12.40
C ARG A 68 -14.74 5.28 12.84
N GLU A 69 -13.82 5.67 13.71
CA GLU A 69 -13.62 7.06 14.13
C GLU A 69 -13.22 7.97 12.96
N CYS A 70 -12.61 7.43 11.91
CA CYS A 70 -12.28 8.19 10.69
C CYS A 70 -13.50 8.47 9.80
N GLY A 71 -14.64 7.84 10.05
CA GLY A 71 -15.89 8.01 9.32
C GLY A 71 -15.89 7.25 8.00
N THR A 72 -15.49 7.90 6.90
CA THR A 72 -15.50 7.28 5.57
C THR A 72 -14.14 6.70 5.21
N VAL A 73 -14.12 5.49 4.63
CA VAL A 73 -12.94 4.90 4.00
C VAL A 73 -12.88 5.33 2.53
N TRP A 74 -11.70 5.63 2.03
CA TRP A 74 -11.44 5.79 0.61
C TRP A 74 -10.49 4.70 0.12
N GLU A 75 -10.91 3.99 -0.93
CA GLU A 75 -10.08 3.04 -1.69
C GLU A 75 -9.71 3.70 -3.04
N PRO A 76 -8.51 4.27 -3.18
CA PRO A 76 -8.12 5.04 -4.38
C PRO A 76 -7.55 4.20 -5.52
N ALA A 77 -7.44 2.88 -5.37
CA ALA A 77 -7.00 1.93 -6.38
C ALA A 77 -7.90 0.69 -6.33
N CYS A 78 -9.23 0.92 -6.43
CA CYS A 78 -10.25 -0.04 -6.03
C CYS A 78 -10.34 -1.29 -6.93
N GLY A 79 -9.77 -1.26 -8.12
CA GLY A 79 -9.86 -2.37 -9.06
C GLY A 79 -11.31 -2.80 -9.33
N ASP A 80 -11.60 -4.09 -9.16
CA ASP A 80 -12.94 -4.65 -9.27
C ASP A 80 -13.82 -4.43 -8.00
N GLY A 81 -13.30 -3.72 -7.00
CA GLY A 81 -14.00 -3.43 -5.77
C GLY A 81 -13.95 -4.52 -4.71
N ALA A 82 -13.00 -5.45 -4.76
CA ALA A 82 -12.92 -6.53 -3.79
C ALA A 82 -12.82 -6.03 -2.33
N LEU A 83 -11.90 -5.09 -2.05
CA LEU A 83 -11.78 -4.46 -0.72
C LEU A 83 -13.01 -3.62 -0.38
N VAL A 84 -13.54 -2.87 -1.36
CA VAL A 84 -14.72 -2.00 -1.18
C VAL A 84 -15.94 -2.80 -0.71
N ARG A 85 -16.20 -3.96 -1.34
CA ARG A 85 -17.32 -4.85 -0.96
C ARG A 85 -17.21 -5.29 0.50
N GLU A 86 -16.02 -5.71 0.93
CA GLU A 86 -15.80 -6.17 2.31
C GLU A 86 -15.88 -5.03 3.33
N ILE A 87 -15.32 -3.86 3.03
CA ILE A 87 -15.43 -2.68 3.89
C ILE A 87 -16.89 -2.29 4.09
N ARG A 88 -17.67 -2.26 3.00
CA ARG A 88 -19.11 -1.97 3.05
C ARG A 88 -19.89 -3.06 3.79
N ALA A 89 -19.54 -4.33 3.62
CA ALA A 89 -20.17 -5.44 4.36
C ALA A 89 -19.93 -5.37 5.87
N MET A 90 -18.86 -4.73 6.32
CA MET A 90 -18.59 -4.44 7.74
C MET A 90 -19.25 -3.14 8.24
N GLY A 91 -20.21 -2.61 7.48
CA GLY A 91 -21.01 -1.44 7.85
C GLY A 91 -20.27 -0.09 7.73
N MET A 92 -19.13 -0.05 7.02
CA MET A 92 -18.37 1.18 6.84
C MET A 92 -18.74 1.89 5.54
N PRO A 93 -19.00 3.21 5.57
CA PRO A 93 -19.05 4.01 4.36
C PRO A 93 -17.71 3.91 3.62
N CYS A 94 -17.75 3.53 2.34
CA CYS A 94 -16.55 3.41 1.51
C CYS A 94 -16.80 4.04 0.16
N CYS A 95 -16.01 5.05 -0.19
CA CYS A 95 -15.91 5.59 -1.52
C CYS A 95 -14.72 4.97 -2.26
N ALA A 96 -14.83 4.86 -3.58
CA ALA A 96 -13.90 4.11 -4.40
C ALA A 96 -13.53 4.85 -5.68
N SER A 97 -12.26 4.85 -6.04
CA SER A 97 -11.80 5.33 -7.33
C SER A 97 -10.66 4.43 -7.88
N ASP A 98 -10.47 4.47 -9.17
CA ASP A 98 -9.36 3.80 -9.85
C ASP A 98 -8.94 4.64 -11.07
N LEU A 99 -7.74 4.39 -11.58
CA LEU A 99 -7.27 4.99 -12.82
C LEU A 99 -8.13 4.55 -14.02
N MET A 100 -8.69 3.35 -13.96
CA MET A 100 -9.52 2.74 -14.99
C MET A 100 -10.80 2.17 -14.38
N ASP A 101 -11.89 2.20 -15.13
CA ASP A 101 -13.09 1.44 -14.77
C ASP A 101 -12.83 -0.07 -14.90
N ARG A 102 -12.91 -0.77 -13.79
CA ARG A 102 -12.74 -2.23 -13.69
C ARG A 102 -13.99 -2.92 -13.14
N GLY A 103 -15.12 -2.22 -13.15
CA GLY A 103 -16.42 -2.75 -12.74
C GLY A 103 -16.68 -2.68 -11.24
N CYS A 104 -15.95 -1.87 -10.48
CA CYS A 104 -16.31 -1.62 -9.09
C CYS A 104 -17.59 -0.77 -9.02
N PRO A 105 -18.69 -1.25 -8.40
CA PRO A 105 -19.93 -0.47 -8.28
C PRO A 105 -19.71 0.82 -7.51
N ASP A 106 -20.34 1.91 -7.99
CA ASP A 106 -20.30 3.24 -7.36
C ASP A 106 -18.88 3.82 -7.23
N SER A 107 -17.95 3.40 -8.07
CA SER A 107 -16.64 4.01 -8.20
C SER A 107 -16.60 5.08 -9.29
N TRP A 108 -15.59 5.94 -9.21
CA TRP A 108 -15.32 6.89 -10.31
C TRP A 108 -13.89 6.73 -10.84
N THR A 109 -13.73 7.00 -12.13
CA THR A 109 -12.41 6.98 -12.76
C THR A 109 -11.66 8.27 -12.47
N ALA A 110 -10.47 8.16 -11.87
CA ALA A 110 -9.60 9.31 -11.58
C ALA A 110 -8.13 8.89 -11.50
N ASP A 111 -7.23 9.76 -11.95
CA ASP A 111 -5.82 9.61 -11.61
C ASP A 111 -5.63 10.04 -10.15
N PHE A 112 -5.13 9.12 -9.31
CA PHE A 112 -4.87 9.34 -7.90
C PHE A 112 -3.99 10.59 -7.67
N TYR A 113 -3.03 10.84 -8.54
CA TYR A 113 -2.15 12.01 -8.43
C TYR A 113 -2.81 13.34 -8.74
N SER A 114 -3.99 13.34 -9.34
CA SER A 114 -4.83 14.53 -9.51
C SER A 114 -5.64 14.90 -8.26
N CYS A 115 -5.70 13.99 -7.28
CA CYS A 115 -6.45 14.20 -6.06
C CYS A 115 -5.63 15.04 -5.08
N LEU A 116 -6.06 16.25 -4.81
CA LEU A 116 -5.38 17.19 -3.91
C LEU A 116 -5.76 17.00 -2.43
N ARG A 117 -6.78 16.18 -2.15
CA ARG A 117 -7.30 15.92 -0.82
C ARG A 117 -7.90 14.52 -0.77
N SER A 118 -7.75 13.84 0.37
CA SER A 118 -8.41 12.56 0.62
C SER A 118 -9.93 12.69 0.56
N ARG A 119 -10.58 11.65 0.05
CA ARG A 119 -12.05 11.53 -0.02
C ARG A 119 -12.66 10.84 1.19
N GLY A 120 -11.81 10.33 2.08
CA GLY A 120 -12.21 9.73 3.35
C GLY A 120 -11.20 10.01 4.45
N GLY A 121 -11.63 9.96 5.70
CA GLY A 121 -10.74 10.08 6.87
C GLY A 121 -9.81 8.88 7.03
N ALA A 122 -10.15 7.73 6.46
CA ALA A 122 -9.25 6.59 6.31
C ALA A 122 -8.98 6.30 4.83
N ILE A 123 -7.74 5.95 4.49
CA ILE A 123 -7.33 5.39 3.20
C ILE A 123 -6.91 3.94 3.44
N ILE A 124 -7.58 3.00 2.80
CA ILE A 124 -7.26 1.57 2.91
C ILE A 124 -7.19 1.00 1.50
N THR A 125 -6.03 0.49 1.11
CA THR A 125 -5.81 0.09 -0.29
C THR A 125 -4.73 -0.97 -0.46
N ASN A 126 -4.84 -1.72 -1.55
CA ASN A 126 -3.75 -2.46 -2.18
C ASN A 126 -3.22 -1.61 -3.34
N PRO A 127 -2.20 -0.76 -3.14
CA PRO A 127 -1.77 0.19 -4.16
C PRO A 127 -1.06 -0.50 -5.31
N PRO A 128 -0.99 0.12 -6.52
CA PRO A 128 -0.28 -0.44 -7.65
C PRO A 128 1.22 -0.60 -7.33
N PHE A 129 1.75 -1.81 -7.49
CA PHE A 129 3.12 -2.13 -7.10
C PHE A 129 4.16 -1.33 -7.89
N SER A 130 3.91 -1.04 -9.14
CA SER A 130 4.80 -0.20 -9.96
C SER A 130 4.96 1.23 -9.43
N GLU A 131 4.04 1.70 -8.57
CA GLU A 131 4.03 3.06 -8.04
C GLU A 131 4.53 3.15 -6.58
N ILE A 132 4.57 2.00 -5.88
CA ILE A 132 4.91 1.97 -4.46
C ILE A 132 6.30 1.42 -4.19
N THR A 133 6.87 0.62 -5.10
CA THR A 133 8.20 0.03 -4.91
C THR A 133 9.32 1.06 -5.04
N ALA A 134 10.45 0.78 -4.38
CA ALA A 134 11.64 1.63 -4.47
C ALA A 134 12.23 1.66 -5.88
N ARG A 135 12.17 0.54 -6.63
CA ARG A 135 12.82 0.42 -7.94
C ARG A 135 12.06 1.17 -9.03
N ASP A 136 10.77 0.89 -9.19
CA ASP A 136 9.99 1.39 -10.32
C ASP A 136 9.25 2.68 -9.97
N GLY A 137 8.56 2.70 -8.83
CA GLY A 137 7.71 3.82 -8.40
C GLY A 137 8.41 4.86 -7.54
N HIS A 138 9.61 4.61 -7.05
CA HIS A 138 10.34 5.49 -6.12
C HIS A 138 9.50 5.88 -4.88
N GLY A 139 8.55 5.02 -4.48
CA GLY A 139 7.61 5.32 -3.41
C GLY A 139 6.67 6.50 -3.73
N ARG A 140 6.46 6.82 -5.01
CA ARG A 140 5.70 8.00 -5.45
C ARG A 140 4.27 8.00 -4.90
N TRP A 141 3.62 6.85 -4.89
CA TRP A 141 2.27 6.71 -4.36
C TRP A 141 2.21 7.10 -2.88
N LEU A 142 3.14 6.57 -2.07
CA LEU A 142 3.23 6.90 -0.65
C LEU A 142 3.57 8.39 -0.44
N ARG A 143 4.53 8.94 -1.20
CA ARG A 143 4.88 10.37 -1.13
C ARG A 143 3.68 11.27 -1.38
N HIS A 144 2.89 10.96 -2.40
CA HIS A 144 1.67 11.71 -2.70
C HIS A 144 0.66 11.61 -1.57
N THR A 145 0.44 10.40 -1.04
CA THR A 145 -0.50 10.17 0.07
C THR A 145 -0.08 10.91 1.34
N LEU A 146 1.19 10.86 1.72
CA LEU A 146 1.68 11.52 2.93
C LEU A 146 1.52 13.05 2.87
N ASN A 147 1.68 13.64 1.69
CA ASN A 147 1.48 15.08 1.46
C ASN A 147 0.01 15.48 1.31
N MET A 148 -0.88 14.53 1.09
CA MET A 148 -2.29 14.79 0.87
C MET A 148 -3.00 15.09 2.21
N PRO A 149 -3.72 16.21 2.36
CA PRO A 149 -4.53 16.48 3.55
C PRO A 149 -5.83 15.67 3.55
N GLY A 150 -6.44 15.54 4.74
CA GLY A 150 -7.80 15.06 4.89
C GLY A 150 -7.95 13.57 5.20
N TRP A 151 -6.86 12.87 5.49
CA TRP A 151 -6.90 11.54 6.10
C TRP A 151 -6.23 11.57 7.48
N ASP A 152 -6.66 10.69 8.34
CA ASP A 152 -6.09 10.46 9.69
C ASP A 152 -5.51 9.05 9.84
N TYR A 153 -5.95 8.11 9.00
CA TYR A 153 -5.55 6.72 9.02
C TYR A 153 -5.25 6.25 7.59
N LEU A 154 -4.10 5.63 7.39
CA LEU A 154 -3.67 5.05 6.11
C LEU A 154 -3.23 3.60 6.35
N ALA A 155 -3.78 2.65 5.62
CA ALA A 155 -3.35 1.26 5.62
C ALA A 155 -3.03 0.79 4.19
N LEU A 156 -1.81 0.32 3.99
CA LEU A 156 -1.33 -0.20 2.71
C LEU A 156 -1.10 -1.71 2.80
N LEU A 157 -1.73 -2.47 1.91
CA LEU A 157 -1.51 -3.90 1.76
C LEU A 157 -0.32 -4.15 0.85
N LEU A 158 0.81 -4.60 1.40
CA LEU A 158 2.06 -4.76 0.66
C LEU A 158 2.77 -6.06 1.01
N GLY A 159 3.75 -6.45 0.19
CA GLY A 159 4.67 -7.53 0.54
C GLY A 159 5.45 -7.20 1.81
N TRP A 160 5.65 -8.21 2.68
CA TRP A 160 6.34 -8.01 3.96
C TRP A 160 7.75 -7.40 3.82
N GLU A 161 8.44 -7.72 2.73
CA GLU A 161 9.81 -7.21 2.48
C GLU A 161 9.85 -5.77 1.94
N TRP A 162 8.69 -5.18 1.62
CA TRP A 162 8.63 -3.85 0.99
C TRP A 162 9.41 -2.77 1.74
N PRO A 163 9.34 -2.61 3.08
CA PRO A 163 10.04 -1.52 3.77
C PRO A 163 11.56 -1.70 3.84
N ALA A 164 12.08 -2.88 3.49
CA ALA A 164 13.52 -3.11 3.40
C ALA A 164 14.15 -2.48 2.14
N GLY A 165 13.34 -2.01 1.18
CA GLY A 165 13.81 -1.33 -0.03
C GLY A 165 14.33 0.07 0.28
N LYS A 166 15.66 0.29 0.19
CA LYS A 166 16.30 1.58 0.53
C LYS A 166 16.64 2.45 -0.66
N ILE A 167 16.60 1.91 -1.89
CA ILE A 167 17.01 2.65 -3.09
C ILE A 167 16.01 3.76 -3.46
N ASN A 168 16.47 4.72 -4.25
CA ASN A 168 15.66 5.81 -4.81
C ASN A 168 14.91 6.63 -3.73
N GLY A 169 15.50 6.73 -2.53
CA GLY A 169 14.98 7.55 -1.45
C GLY A 169 13.78 6.95 -0.71
N LEU A 170 13.37 5.70 -0.97
CA LEU A 170 12.29 5.06 -0.19
C LEU A 170 12.70 4.87 1.28
N GLY A 171 13.95 4.42 1.54
CA GLY A 171 14.42 4.28 2.91
C GLY A 171 14.35 5.57 3.69
N GLN A 172 14.85 6.68 3.12
CA GLN A 172 14.77 7.99 3.74
C GLN A 172 13.31 8.45 3.96
N LEU A 173 12.42 8.22 2.99
CA LEU A 173 11.00 8.55 3.15
C LEU A 173 10.39 7.83 4.35
N LEU A 174 10.72 6.56 4.55
CA LEU A 174 10.21 5.78 5.69
C LEU A 174 10.87 6.17 7.01
N ASP A 175 12.15 6.58 7.00
CA ASP A 175 12.84 7.10 8.18
C ASP A 175 12.23 8.45 8.62
N GLU A 176 11.87 9.31 7.67
CA GLU A 176 11.23 10.61 7.92
C GLU A 176 9.73 10.47 8.27
N ASN A 177 9.07 9.44 7.75
CA ASN A 177 7.65 9.19 7.91
C ASN A 177 7.41 7.71 8.28
N PRO A 178 7.81 7.29 9.48
CA PRO A 178 7.65 5.90 9.89
C PRO A 178 6.16 5.52 9.97
N PHE A 179 5.84 4.29 9.58
CA PHE A 179 4.51 3.76 9.85
C PHE A 179 4.34 3.48 11.37
N SER A 180 3.12 3.59 11.85
CA SER A 180 2.80 3.33 13.26
C SER A 180 2.86 1.84 13.58
N TRP A 181 2.34 1.01 12.66
CA TRP A 181 2.23 -0.42 12.83
C TRP A 181 2.51 -1.18 11.55
N SER A 182 3.08 -2.37 11.72
CA SER A 182 3.09 -3.44 10.71
C SER A 182 2.32 -4.65 11.23
N TYR A 183 1.30 -5.06 10.48
CA TYR A 183 0.47 -6.21 10.80
C TYR A 183 0.75 -7.33 9.82
N LEU A 184 1.61 -8.28 10.21
CA LEU A 184 2.05 -9.39 9.35
C LEU A 184 1.04 -10.53 9.39
N MET A 185 0.53 -10.88 8.22
CA MET A 185 -0.39 -12.00 8.05
C MET A 185 0.33 -13.35 8.19
N ARG A 186 -0.19 -14.23 9.03
CA ARG A 186 0.33 -15.61 9.21
C ARG A 186 -0.04 -16.55 8.06
N TRP A 187 -0.86 -16.08 7.13
CA TRP A 187 -1.18 -16.79 5.88
C TRP A 187 -0.66 -16.00 4.68
N LYS A 188 -0.70 -16.59 3.50
CA LYS A 188 -0.35 -15.94 2.24
C LYS A 188 -1.62 -15.58 1.48
N LEU A 189 -1.62 -14.41 0.86
CA LEU A 189 -2.70 -13.98 -0.04
C LEU A 189 -2.41 -14.50 -1.45
N ASP A 190 -3.40 -15.15 -2.05
CA ASP A 190 -3.35 -15.57 -3.44
C ASP A 190 -4.12 -14.58 -4.32
N PHE A 191 -3.40 -13.62 -4.87
CA PHE A 191 -3.97 -12.61 -5.76
C PHE A 191 -4.36 -13.17 -7.12
N THR A 192 -3.86 -14.34 -7.50
CA THR A 192 -4.08 -14.92 -8.83
C THR A 192 -5.19 -15.96 -8.85
N GLY A 193 -5.62 -16.45 -7.69
CA GLY A 193 -6.56 -17.57 -7.57
C GLY A 193 -6.02 -18.92 -8.04
N GLN A 194 -4.70 -19.02 -8.28
CA GLN A 194 -4.06 -20.24 -8.80
C GLN A 194 -3.46 -21.13 -7.69
N GLY A 195 -3.68 -20.79 -6.43
CA GLY A 195 -3.17 -21.52 -5.28
C GLY A 195 -1.67 -21.30 -4.97
N GLN A 196 -1.00 -20.45 -5.75
CA GLN A 196 0.41 -20.14 -5.57
C GLN A 196 0.60 -18.71 -5.05
N ALA A 197 0.58 -18.56 -3.73
CA ALA A 197 0.86 -17.27 -3.11
C ALA A 197 2.38 -17.06 -2.99
N PRO A 198 2.99 -16.14 -3.76
CA PRO A 198 4.45 -16.04 -3.87
C PRO A 198 5.11 -15.52 -2.59
N GLN A 199 4.45 -14.63 -1.87
CA GLN A 199 5.03 -13.92 -0.72
C GLN A 199 4.05 -13.77 0.44
N ARG A 200 4.56 -13.40 1.60
CA ARG A 200 3.74 -12.94 2.72
C ARG A 200 3.42 -11.48 2.56
N ASN A 201 2.25 -11.09 3.03
CA ASN A 201 1.78 -9.72 3.00
C ASN A 201 1.57 -9.20 4.41
N ALA A 202 1.62 -7.88 4.52
CA ALA A 202 1.31 -7.16 5.74
C ALA A 202 0.50 -5.91 5.42
N TRP A 203 -0.24 -5.43 6.38
CA TRP A 203 -0.72 -4.07 6.41
C TRP A 203 0.35 -3.19 7.05
N PHE A 204 0.75 -2.13 6.36
CA PHE A 204 1.56 -1.06 6.91
C PHE A 204 0.64 0.12 7.18
N VAL A 205 0.62 0.57 8.44
CA VAL A 205 -0.37 1.54 8.94
C VAL A 205 0.31 2.81 9.40
N TRP A 206 -0.14 3.95 8.89
CA TRP A 206 0.12 5.28 9.41
C TRP A 206 -1.14 5.80 10.09
N ASP A 207 -1.10 5.99 11.38
CA ASP A 207 -2.16 6.62 12.15
C ASP A 207 -1.64 7.93 12.73
N ARG A 208 -2.22 9.05 12.31
CA ARG A 208 -1.79 10.39 12.77
C ARG A 208 -2.01 10.62 14.26
N ARG A 209 -2.86 9.83 14.92
CA ARG A 209 -3.05 9.87 16.37
C ARG A 209 -2.03 9.01 17.11
N ASP A 210 -1.41 8.04 16.47
CA ASP A 210 -0.39 7.20 17.09
C ASP A 210 0.96 7.94 17.11
N PRO A 211 1.59 8.14 18.28
CA PRO A 211 2.87 8.84 18.35
C PRO A 211 3.99 8.16 17.57
N ARG A 212 3.91 6.86 17.30
CA ARG A 212 4.89 6.13 16.48
C ARG A 212 4.91 6.62 15.03
N GLY A 213 3.74 6.85 14.43
CA GLY A 213 3.62 7.38 13.09
C GLY A 213 4.09 8.82 12.91
N ASN A 214 4.42 9.50 14.00
CA ASN A 214 4.97 10.87 14.02
C ASN A 214 6.46 10.89 14.38
N GLY A 215 7.18 9.79 14.24
CA GLY A 215 8.61 9.69 14.52
C GLY A 215 8.96 9.74 16.02
N ARG A 216 8.00 9.53 16.91
CA ARG A 216 8.21 9.55 18.37
C ARG A 216 8.37 8.15 18.98
N GLY A 217 8.64 7.15 18.17
CA GLY A 217 8.87 5.78 18.63
C GLY A 217 9.08 4.84 17.47
N ASP A 218 9.56 3.64 17.78
CA ASP A 218 9.72 2.60 16.78
C ASP A 218 8.35 2.06 16.32
N PRO A 219 8.21 1.67 15.02
CA PRO A 219 7.00 1.04 14.52
C PRO A 219 6.60 -0.18 15.35
N GLY A 220 5.32 -0.27 15.70
CA GLY A 220 4.77 -1.44 16.34
C GLY A 220 4.69 -2.62 15.36
N PHE A 221 4.76 -3.82 15.90
CA PHE A 221 4.60 -5.07 15.16
C PHE A 221 3.52 -5.94 15.80
N ARG A 222 2.66 -6.56 14.97
CA ARG A 222 1.68 -7.54 15.41
C ARG A 222 1.48 -8.62 14.35
N TRP A 223 1.20 -9.83 14.82
CA TRP A 223 0.71 -10.89 13.96
C TRP A 223 -0.78 -10.72 13.69
N LEU A 224 -1.20 -11.03 12.47
CA LEU A 224 -2.61 -11.23 12.15
C LEU A 224 -2.87 -12.69 11.87
N ASP A 225 -3.89 -13.23 12.52
CA ASP A 225 -4.44 -14.53 12.20
C ASP A 225 -5.62 -14.37 11.23
N ARG A 226 -5.91 -15.43 10.46
CA ARG A 226 -7.05 -15.43 9.54
C ARG A 226 -8.34 -15.38 10.37
N VAL A 227 -9.16 -14.39 10.13
CA VAL A 227 -10.49 -14.30 10.77
C VAL A 227 -11.45 -15.19 10.00
N ASP A 228 -12.00 -16.20 10.67
CA ASP A 228 -13.05 -17.03 10.09
C ASP A 228 -14.30 -16.18 9.89
N GLY A 229 -14.86 -16.17 8.68
CA GLY A 229 -16.06 -15.43 8.36
C GLY A 229 -17.33 -15.89 9.11
N ARG A 230 -17.21 -16.97 9.92
CA ARG A 230 -18.25 -17.46 10.82
C ARG A 230 -18.16 -16.91 12.25
N GLN A 231 -17.03 -16.32 12.62
CA GLN A 231 -16.93 -15.57 13.87
C GLN A 231 -17.54 -14.19 13.60
N GLU A 232 -18.76 -13.99 14.05
CA GLU A 232 -19.32 -12.65 14.22
C GLU A 232 -18.27 -11.84 14.96
N VAL A 233 -17.79 -10.79 14.32
CA VAL A 233 -16.98 -9.78 15.01
C VAL A 233 -17.92 -9.17 16.02
N LEU A 234 -17.93 -9.70 17.24
CA LEU A 234 -18.64 -9.10 18.35
C LEU A 234 -18.04 -7.72 18.57
N LEU A 235 -18.80 -6.74 18.14
CA LEU A 235 -18.51 -5.30 18.22
C LEU A 235 -18.93 -4.75 19.58
#